data_608324782e2aef6775a9f062df96422e
#
_entry.id   608324782e2aef6775a9f062df96422e
#
_cell.length_a   1.000
_cell.length_b   1.000
_cell.length_c   1.000
_cell.angle_alpha   90.00
_cell.angle_beta   90.00
_cell.angle_gamma   90.00
#
_symmetry.space_group_name_H-M   'P 1'
#
loop_
_entity.id
_entity.type
_entity.pdbx_description
1 polymer ?
#
loop_
_entity_poly.entity_id
_entity_poly.type
_entity_poly.pdbx_seq_one_letter_code
_entity_poly.pdbx_strand_id
1 'polypeptide(L)'
;MKKMFSSTAKRPEPKASDVISDLAPQLADSRAAFELVRKNAAKWHVNPNQVGMVGFSAGAMLTLATELNVESAKPAFIGLIYGPLAAVKVPADAPPMFVALAADDPFFGNAGFGLIQSWRDAKRPVEFHLYEQGGHGFGMYQKTTTSTGWFGDFSRWLTMHGWIKPAN
;
A
#
# COMPACT_ATOMS: atom_id res chain seq x y z
N MET A 1 -33.85 -37.12 -13.70
CA MET A 1 -33.48 -35.67 -13.82
C MET A 1 -33.36 -35.08 -12.42
N LYS A 2 -32.12 -34.94 -11.91
CA LYS A 2 -31.82 -34.27 -10.62
C LYS A 2 -31.39 -32.84 -10.92
N LYS A 3 -32.17 -31.85 -10.51
CA LYS A 3 -31.80 -30.44 -10.53
C LYS A 3 -30.73 -30.22 -9.46
N MET A 4 -29.48 -29.97 -9.87
CA MET A 4 -28.45 -29.42 -9.01
C MET A 4 -28.72 -27.92 -8.80
N PHE A 5 -29.10 -27.55 -7.59
CA PHE A 5 -29.18 -26.18 -7.15
C PHE A 5 -27.73 -25.65 -6.96
N SER A 6 -27.25 -24.87 -7.91
CA SER A 6 -26.06 -24.06 -7.73
C SER A 6 -26.47 -22.83 -6.93
N SER A 7 -26.29 -22.86 -5.62
CA SER A 7 -26.40 -21.69 -4.76
C SER A 7 -25.06 -20.94 -4.82
N THR A 8 -24.92 -20.00 -5.74
CA THR A 8 -23.88 -18.98 -5.71
C THR A 8 -24.29 -17.86 -4.73
N ALA A 9 -24.39 -18.19 -3.46
CA ALA A 9 -24.50 -17.16 -2.44
C ALA A 9 -23.17 -16.40 -2.40
N LYS A 10 -23.14 -15.19 -2.98
CA LYS A 10 -22.02 -14.25 -2.90
C LYS A 10 -21.77 -14.00 -1.41
N ARG A 11 -20.60 -14.42 -0.91
CA ARG A 11 -20.21 -14.17 0.48
C ARG A 11 -20.27 -12.66 0.70
N PRO A 12 -20.96 -12.14 1.74
CA PRO A 12 -20.98 -10.71 1.99
C PRO A 12 -19.57 -10.19 2.14
N GLU A 13 -19.26 -9.06 1.51
CA GLU A 13 -17.97 -8.40 1.68
C GLU A 13 -17.81 -7.98 3.16
N PRO A 14 -16.68 -8.27 3.79
CA PRO A 14 -16.43 -7.89 5.18
C PRO A 14 -16.50 -6.36 5.30
N LYS A 15 -17.14 -5.86 6.35
CA LYS A 15 -17.17 -4.43 6.63
C LYS A 15 -15.75 -3.95 6.95
N ALA A 16 -15.42 -2.73 6.60
CA ALA A 16 -14.10 -2.15 6.89
C ALA A 16 -13.71 -2.24 8.38
N SER A 17 -14.71 -2.14 9.28
CA SER A 17 -14.53 -2.32 10.73
C SER A 17 -14.03 -3.72 11.10
N ASP A 18 -14.51 -4.76 10.40
CA ASP A 18 -14.19 -6.14 10.72
C ASP A 18 -12.74 -6.46 10.27
N VAL A 19 -12.35 -5.94 9.09
CA VAL A 19 -10.97 -6.07 8.58
C VAL A 19 -9.98 -5.36 9.50
N ILE A 20 -10.33 -4.19 10.05
CA ILE A 20 -9.46 -3.44 10.97
C ILE A 20 -9.33 -4.16 12.32
N SER A 21 -10.43 -4.74 12.85
CA SER A 21 -10.38 -5.49 14.09
C SER A 21 -9.47 -6.73 13.98
N ASP A 22 -9.50 -7.40 12.84
CA ASP A 22 -8.66 -8.56 12.56
C ASP A 22 -7.16 -8.20 12.41
N LEU A 23 -6.85 -6.92 12.12
CA LEU A 23 -5.48 -6.41 11.99
C LEU A 23 -4.93 -5.77 13.28
N ALA A 24 -5.66 -5.78 14.39
CA ALA A 24 -5.24 -5.10 15.62
C ALA A 24 -3.84 -5.53 16.13
N PRO A 25 -3.45 -6.81 16.14
CA PRO A 25 -2.09 -7.21 16.51
C PRO A 25 -1.03 -6.63 15.55
N GLN A 26 -1.27 -6.70 14.25
CA GLN A 26 -0.33 -6.21 13.23
C GLN A 26 -0.19 -4.68 13.27
N LEU A 27 -1.26 -3.96 13.61
CA LEU A 27 -1.20 -2.52 13.84
C LEU A 27 -0.38 -2.16 15.08
N ALA A 28 -0.46 -2.98 16.15
CA ALA A 28 0.38 -2.83 17.32
C ALA A 28 1.87 -3.08 16.97
N ASP A 29 2.16 -4.11 16.17
CA ASP A 29 3.51 -4.39 15.68
C ASP A 29 4.05 -3.26 14.79
N SER A 30 3.23 -2.72 13.89
CA SER A 30 3.60 -1.56 13.06
C SER A 30 3.96 -0.36 13.93
N ARG A 31 3.16 -0.06 14.96
CA ARG A 31 3.45 1.00 15.92
C ARG A 31 4.79 0.78 16.60
N ALA A 32 5.00 -0.42 17.16
CA ALA A 32 6.24 -0.77 17.83
C ALA A 32 7.46 -0.65 16.92
N ALA A 33 7.32 -1.03 15.64
CA ALA A 33 8.38 -0.90 14.65
C ALA A 33 8.74 0.57 14.40
N PHE A 34 7.77 1.46 14.20
CA PHE A 34 8.01 2.91 14.05
C PHE A 34 8.67 3.52 15.30
N GLU A 35 8.19 3.17 16.50
CA GLU A 35 8.77 3.61 17.76
C GLU A 35 10.22 3.15 17.91
N LEU A 36 10.50 1.88 17.58
CA LEU A 36 11.84 1.30 17.64
C LEU A 36 12.81 2.03 16.70
N VAL A 37 12.40 2.27 15.44
CA VAL A 37 13.23 3.00 14.47
C VAL A 37 13.50 4.41 14.97
N ARG A 38 12.49 5.14 15.41
CA ARG A 38 12.64 6.52 15.91
C ARG A 38 13.51 6.60 17.17
N LYS A 39 13.33 5.68 18.10
CA LYS A 39 14.15 5.58 19.33
C LYS A 39 15.63 5.36 19.03
N ASN A 40 15.93 4.62 17.97
CA ASN A 40 17.32 4.30 17.59
C ASN A 40 17.84 5.16 16.42
N ALA A 41 17.11 6.18 16.01
CA ALA A 41 17.41 6.96 14.81
C ALA A 41 18.84 7.51 14.80
N ALA A 42 19.31 8.08 15.90
CA ALA A 42 20.68 8.57 16.02
C ALA A 42 21.71 7.44 15.87
N LYS A 43 21.48 6.30 16.52
CA LYS A 43 22.37 5.13 16.45
C LYS A 43 22.44 4.53 15.05
N TRP A 44 21.32 4.56 14.32
CA TRP A 44 21.21 3.97 12.97
C TRP A 44 21.45 5.00 11.86
N HIS A 45 21.76 6.24 12.21
CA HIS A 45 21.99 7.34 11.27
C HIS A 45 20.82 7.56 10.30
N VAL A 46 19.59 7.42 10.79
CA VAL A 46 18.36 7.66 10.02
C VAL A 46 17.66 8.92 10.51
N ASN A 47 16.96 9.61 9.61
CA ASN A 47 16.14 10.75 9.99
C ASN A 47 14.79 10.23 10.53
N PRO A 48 14.44 10.45 11.81
CA PRO A 48 13.21 9.96 12.40
C PRO A 48 11.92 10.52 11.74
N ASN A 49 12.04 11.66 11.04
CA ASN A 49 10.94 12.32 10.35
C ASN A 49 10.80 11.86 8.88
N GLN A 50 11.68 10.98 8.41
CA GLN A 50 11.69 10.46 7.03
C GLN A 50 11.57 8.93 7.00
N VAL A 51 10.82 8.36 7.93
CA VAL A 51 10.55 6.93 7.98
C VAL A 51 9.24 6.68 7.22
N GLY A 52 9.33 6.00 6.10
CA GLY A 52 8.16 5.57 5.31
C GLY A 52 7.83 4.09 5.55
N MET A 53 6.70 3.66 4.99
CA MET A 53 6.27 2.27 5.03
C MET A 53 5.90 1.78 3.62
N VAL A 54 6.43 0.62 3.23
CA VAL A 54 6.10 -0.03 1.95
C VAL A 54 5.61 -1.43 2.25
N GLY A 55 4.52 -1.82 1.63
CA GLY A 55 3.96 -3.15 1.80
C GLY A 55 3.54 -3.79 0.49
N PHE A 56 3.53 -5.12 0.49
CA PHE A 56 3.22 -5.97 -0.64
C PHE A 56 2.01 -6.84 -0.31
N SER A 57 0.99 -6.89 -1.17
CA SER A 57 -0.20 -7.72 -0.98
C SER A 57 -0.87 -7.46 0.40
N ALA A 58 -0.92 -8.42 1.30
CA ALA A 58 -1.39 -8.23 2.67
C ALA A 58 -0.59 -7.15 3.43
N GLY A 59 0.72 -7.02 3.15
CA GLY A 59 1.55 -5.95 3.67
C GLY A 59 1.14 -4.56 3.17
N ALA A 60 0.63 -4.44 1.93
CA ALA A 60 0.06 -3.19 1.42
C ALA A 60 -1.25 -2.83 2.16
N MET A 61 -2.09 -3.83 2.48
CA MET A 61 -3.26 -3.63 3.34
C MET A 61 -2.86 -3.12 4.73
N LEU A 62 -1.84 -3.74 5.33
CA LEU A 62 -1.32 -3.31 6.64
C LEU A 62 -0.72 -1.91 6.57
N THR A 63 0.00 -1.56 5.50
CA THR A 63 0.57 -0.23 5.30
C THR A 63 -0.53 0.84 5.26
N LEU A 64 -1.57 0.61 4.47
CA LEU A 64 -2.73 1.51 4.41
C LEU A 64 -3.46 1.59 5.75
N ALA A 65 -3.72 0.44 6.39
CA ALA A 65 -4.39 0.39 7.68
C ALA A 65 -3.58 1.09 8.79
N THR A 66 -2.24 0.98 8.76
CA THR A 66 -1.34 1.68 9.69
C THR A 66 -1.46 3.19 9.53
N GLU A 67 -1.42 3.70 8.30
CA GLU A 67 -1.60 5.13 8.03
C GLU A 67 -2.94 5.65 8.53
N LEU A 68 -4.02 4.90 8.29
CA LEU A 68 -5.37 5.37 8.61
C LEU A 68 -5.74 5.23 10.09
N ASN A 69 -5.06 4.38 10.88
CA ASN A 69 -5.49 4.01 12.23
C ASN A 69 -4.41 4.15 13.31
N VAL A 70 -3.14 4.34 12.97
CA VAL A 70 -2.05 4.44 13.95
C VAL A 70 -1.47 5.85 13.92
N GLU A 71 -2.11 6.77 14.65
CA GLU A 71 -1.72 8.19 14.67
C GLU A 71 -0.24 8.40 15.05
N SER A 72 0.31 7.59 15.94
CA SER A 72 1.72 7.69 16.36
C SER A 72 2.72 7.18 15.30
N ALA A 73 2.29 6.40 14.31
CA ALA A 73 3.18 5.91 13.25
C ALA A 73 3.58 7.03 12.28
N LYS A 74 2.62 7.84 11.81
CA LYS A 74 2.82 8.97 10.87
C LYS A 74 3.96 8.72 9.88
N PRO A 75 3.83 7.78 8.95
CA PRO A 75 4.84 7.52 7.95
C PRO A 75 5.06 8.76 7.07
N ALA A 76 6.31 9.05 6.70
CA ALA A 76 6.64 10.15 5.80
C ALA A 76 6.09 9.92 4.38
N PHE A 77 5.92 8.68 4.01
CA PHE A 77 5.29 8.21 2.77
C PHE A 77 4.77 6.78 2.95
N ILE A 78 3.86 6.38 2.09
CA ILE A 78 3.42 4.98 1.99
C ILE A 78 3.57 4.46 0.57
N GLY A 79 3.95 3.18 0.44
CA GLY A 79 4.03 2.45 -0.81
C GLY A 79 3.16 1.20 -0.77
N LEU A 80 2.23 1.08 -1.73
CA LEU A 80 1.28 -0.03 -1.82
C LEU A 80 1.54 -0.82 -3.10
N ILE A 81 2.12 -2.00 -2.97
CA ILE A 81 2.49 -2.82 -4.11
C ILE A 81 1.52 -4.00 -4.20
N TYR A 82 0.79 -4.10 -5.33
CA TYR A 82 -0.31 -5.05 -5.57
C TYR A 82 -1.23 -5.24 -4.35
N GLY A 83 -1.75 -4.09 -3.86
CA GLY A 83 -2.67 -3.99 -2.73
C GLY A 83 -4.08 -3.53 -3.12
N PRO A 84 -4.97 -3.34 -2.12
CA PRO A 84 -6.34 -2.93 -2.34
C PRO A 84 -6.44 -1.50 -2.86
N LEU A 85 -7.43 -1.24 -3.71
CA LEU A 85 -7.74 0.08 -4.28
C LEU A 85 -9.13 0.61 -3.90
N ALA A 86 -9.78 0.02 -2.90
CA ALA A 86 -11.08 0.48 -2.43
C ALA A 86 -10.99 1.91 -1.87
N ALA A 87 -12.04 2.71 -2.08
CA ALA A 87 -12.12 4.06 -1.55
C ALA A 87 -12.08 4.07 -0.02
N VAL A 88 -11.37 5.07 0.55
CA VAL A 88 -11.24 5.28 2.00
C VAL A 88 -11.45 6.74 2.35
N LYS A 89 -11.68 7.03 3.63
CA LYS A 89 -11.62 8.38 4.16
C LYS A 89 -10.15 8.74 4.42
N VAL A 90 -9.63 9.72 3.69
CA VAL A 90 -8.22 10.15 3.78
C VAL A 90 -8.07 11.27 4.81
N PRO A 91 -7.14 11.17 5.77
CA PRO A 91 -6.80 12.26 6.68
C PRO A 91 -6.25 13.48 5.94
N ALA A 92 -6.48 14.67 6.48
CA ALA A 92 -6.00 15.92 5.87
C ALA A 92 -4.47 16.01 5.80
N ASP A 93 -3.77 15.33 6.71
CA ASP A 93 -2.31 15.25 6.81
C ASP A 93 -1.74 13.94 6.28
N ALA A 94 -2.53 13.12 5.56
CA ALA A 94 -2.06 11.87 4.96
C ALA A 94 -0.79 12.09 4.10
N PRO A 95 0.18 11.16 4.16
CA PRO A 95 1.45 11.30 3.47
C PRO A 95 1.29 11.11 1.95
N PRO A 96 2.30 11.47 1.16
CA PRO A 96 2.40 11.02 -0.22
C PRO A 96 2.31 9.51 -0.34
N MET A 97 1.60 9.04 -1.37
CA MET A 97 1.36 7.63 -1.62
C MET A 97 1.87 7.21 -3.00
N PHE A 98 2.62 6.13 -3.04
CA PHE A 98 3.00 5.43 -4.28
C PHE A 98 2.24 4.12 -4.38
N VAL A 99 1.69 3.81 -5.55
CA VAL A 99 0.93 2.59 -5.81
C VAL A 99 1.39 1.93 -7.10
N ALA A 100 1.64 0.63 -7.06
CA ALA A 100 1.93 -0.18 -8.24
C ALA A 100 1.05 -1.43 -8.27
N LEU A 101 0.35 -1.65 -9.39
CA LEU A 101 -0.56 -2.77 -9.60
C LEU A 101 -0.45 -3.28 -11.03
N ALA A 102 -0.74 -4.55 -11.26
CA ALA A 102 -0.93 -5.11 -12.58
C ALA A 102 -2.44 -5.25 -12.91
N ALA A 103 -2.85 -4.89 -14.12
CA ALA A 103 -4.25 -4.97 -14.55
C ALA A 103 -4.76 -6.43 -14.60
N ASP A 104 -3.86 -7.38 -14.81
CA ASP A 104 -4.14 -8.82 -14.81
C ASP A 104 -4.01 -9.47 -13.42
N ASP A 105 -3.89 -8.68 -12.34
CA ASP A 105 -3.89 -9.20 -10.97
C ASP A 105 -5.25 -9.83 -10.63
N PRO A 106 -5.31 -11.15 -10.31
CA PRO A 106 -6.57 -11.85 -10.08
C PRO A 106 -7.31 -11.40 -8.81
N PHE A 107 -6.63 -10.72 -7.87
CA PHE A 107 -7.23 -10.24 -6.62
C PHE A 107 -7.68 -8.79 -6.71
N PHE A 108 -6.88 -7.94 -7.34
CA PHE A 108 -7.08 -6.48 -7.30
C PHE A 108 -7.19 -5.83 -8.69
N GLY A 109 -6.85 -6.53 -9.78
CA GLY A 109 -6.86 -5.96 -11.13
C GLY A 109 -8.23 -5.46 -11.60
N ASN A 110 -9.31 -6.08 -11.12
CA ASN A 110 -10.69 -5.66 -11.41
C ASN A 110 -11.28 -4.70 -10.36
N ALA A 111 -10.51 -4.31 -9.33
CA ALA A 111 -10.93 -3.29 -8.39
C ALA A 111 -10.93 -1.90 -9.08
N GLY A 112 -11.91 -1.07 -8.76
CA GLY A 112 -11.89 0.33 -9.22
C GLY A 112 -10.74 1.09 -8.56
N PHE A 113 -10.54 2.35 -9.00
CA PHE A 113 -9.45 3.22 -8.52
C PHE A 113 -9.88 4.13 -7.35
N GLY A 114 -10.80 3.66 -6.51
CA GLY A 114 -11.39 4.45 -5.43
C GLY A 114 -10.36 5.02 -4.46
N LEU A 115 -9.31 4.26 -4.12
CA LEU A 115 -8.23 4.71 -3.24
C LEU A 115 -7.46 5.89 -3.87
N ILE A 116 -7.12 5.78 -5.16
CA ILE A 116 -6.41 6.84 -5.90
C ILE A 116 -7.26 8.10 -5.93
N GLN A 117 -8.56 7.95 -6.22
CA GLN A 117 -9.49 9.08 -6.23
C GLN A 117 -9.61 9.70 -4.83
N SER A 118 -9.68 8.90 -3.76
CA SER A 118 -9.75 9.39 -2.38
C SER A 118 -8.54 10.26 -2.01
N TRP A 119 -7.31 9.88 -2.39
CA TRP A 119 -6.10 10.70 -2.17
C TRP A 119 -6.14 12.01 -2.96
N ARG A 120 -6.58 11.96 -4.22
CA ARG A 120 -6.71 13.17 -5.06
C ARG A 120 -7.75 14.14 -4.53
N ASP A 121 -8.90 13.65 -4.10
CA ASP A 121 -9.99 14.47 -3.52
C ASP A 121 -9.55 15.15 -2.21
N ALA A 122 -8.75 14.45 -1.41
CA ALA A 122 -8.09 15.00 -0.22
C ALA A 122 -6.92 15.96 -0.55
N LYS A 123 -6.61 16.17 -1.85
CA LYS A 123 -5.47 16.98 -2.33
C LYS A 123 -4.13 16.49 -1.77
N ARG A 124 -4.01 15.18 -1.58
CA ARG A 124 -2.76 14.54 -1.14
C ARG A 124 -2.00 13.99 -2.35
N PRO A 125 -0.65 14.09 -2.35
CA PRO A 125 0.16 13.58 -3.44
C PRO A 125 -0.05 12.07 -3.61
N VAL A 126 -0.25 11.62 -4.84
CA VAL A 126 -0.34 10.21 -5.18
C VAL A 126 0.28 9.96 -6.54
N GLU A 127 1.08 8.92 -6.64
CA GLU A 127 1.59 8.38 -7.89
C GLU A 127 1.10 6.93 -8.04
N PHE A 128 0.55 6.60 -9.22
CA PHE A 128 -0.05 5.30 -9.49
C PHE A 128 0.43 4.74 -10.83
N HIS A 129 0.98 3.53 -10.79
CA HIS A 129 1.40 2.76 -11.96
C HIS A 129 0.52 1.53 -12.11
N LEU A 130 -0.25 1.51 -13.19
CA LEU A 130 -1.03 0.35 -13.62
C LEU A 130 -0.30 -0.31 -14.79
N TYR A 131 0.37 -1.42 -14.54
CA TYR A 131 1.02 -2.22 -15.55
C TYR A 131 0.01 -3.13 -16.25
N GLU A 132 0.12 -3.29 -17.57
CA GLU A 132 -0.78 -4.16 -18.33
C GLU A 132 -0.74 -5.60 -17.81
N GLN A 133 0.46 -6.10 -17.53
CA GLN A 133 0.71 -7.48 -17.09
C GLN A 133 1.70 -7.52 -15.93
N GLY A 134 1.56 -8.55 -15.11
CA GLY A 134 2.44 -8.80 -13.97
C GLY A 134 1.86 -9.87 -13.04
N GLY A 135 0.55 -10.03 -13.06
CA GLY A 135 -0.19 -10.86 -12.13
C GLY A 135 -0.09 -10.36 -10.70
N HIS A 136 -0.45 -11.19 -9.74
CA HIS A 136 -0.24 -10.91 -8.33
C HIS A 136 1.17 -11.32 -7.89
N GLY A 137 1.79 -10.53 -7.00
CA GLY A 137 3.06 -10.91 -6.40
C GLY A 137 4.27 -10.78 -7.34
N PHE A 138 4.25 -9.82 -8.29
CA PHE A 138 5.39 -9.64 -9.20
C PHE A 138 6.69 -9.28 -8.47
N GLY A 139 6.64 -8.62 -7.28
CA GLY A 139 7.78 -8.39 -6.41
C GLY A 139 9.00 -7.83 -7.14
N MET A 140 10.18 -8.34 -6.76
CA MET A 140 11.46 -7.99 -7.37
C MET A 140 11.92 -8.98 -8.45
N TYR A 141 11.05 -9.94 -8.83
CA TYR A 141 11.39 -10.93 -9.83
C TYR A 141 11.51 -10.30 -11.22
N GLN A 142 12.60 -10.60 -11.92
CA GLN A 142 12.78 -10.20 -13.30
C GLN A 142 11.82 -10.99 -14.20
N LYS A 143 10.96 -10.26 -14.89
CA LYS A 143 9.96 -10.79 -15.83
C LYS A 143 10.10 -10.04 -17.16
N THR A 144 9.47 -10.56 -18.19
CA THR A 144 9.36 -9.88 -19.50
C THR A 144 8.29 -8.78 -19.51
N THR A 145 7.50 -8.66 -18.44
CA THR A 145 6.46 -7.66 -18.29
C THR A 145 7.02 -6.33 -17.75
N THR A 146 6.37 -5.23 -18.09
CA THR A 146 6.78 -3.87 -17.67
C THR A 146 6.69 -3.67 -16.17
N SER A 147 5.91 -4.50 -15.44
CA SER A 147 5.84 -4.49 -13.97
C SER A 147 7.20 -4.73 -13.29
N THR A 148 8.17 -5.34 -13.97
CA THR A 148 9.57 -5.45 -13.50
C THR A 148 10.20 -4.08 -13.20
N GLY A 149 9.75 -3.00 -13.85
CA GLY A 149 10.28 -1.65 -13.69
C GLY A 149 9.79 -0.90 -12.45
N TRP A 150 8.83 -1.43 -11.70
CA TRP A 150 8.16 -0.72 -10.62
C TRP A 150 9.12 -0.15 -9.56
N PHE A 151 10.19 -0.87 -9.23
CA PHE A 151 11.15 -0.40 -8.23
C PHE A 151 11.97 0.79 -8.73
N GLY A 152 12.27 0.84 -10.03
CA GLY A 152 12.88 2.00 -10.68
C GLY A 152 11.96 3.23 -10.62
N ASP A 153 10.65 3.05 -10.86
CA ASP A 153 9.65 4.11 -10.74
C ASP A 153 9.58 4.60 -9.29
N PHE A 154 9.48 3.70 -8.34
CA PHE A 154 9.48 4.02 -6.92
C PHE A 154 10.75 4.75 -6.48
N SER A 155 11.92 4.32 -6.93
CA SER A 155 13.20 4.98 -6.63
C SER A 155 13.25 6.42 -7.17
N ARG A 156 12.77 6.66 -8.40
CA ARG A 156 12.64 8.00 -8.99
C ARG A 156 11.70 8.88 -8.17
N TRP A 157 10.55 8.29 -7.76
CA TRP A 157 9.58 8.98 -6.92
C TRP A 157 10.17 9.37 -5.55
N LEU A 158 10.90 8.47 -4.88
CA LEU A 158 11.62 8.78 -3.63
C LEU A 158 12.64 9.88 -3.82
N THR A 159 13.37 9.86 -4.95
CA THR A 159 14.35 10.89 -5.31
C THR A 159 13.68 12.25 -5.52
N MET A 160 12.56 12.29 -6.23
CA MET A 160 11.77 13.50 -6.48
C MET A 160 11.32 14.17 -5.17
N HIS A 161 11.01 13.37 -4.15
CA HIS A 161 10.65 13.86 -2.82
C HIS A 161 11.86 14.18 -1.92
N GLY A 162 13.09 13.93 -2.37
CA GLY A 162 14.31 14.18 -1.61
C GLY A 162 14.56 13.19 -0.46
N TRP A 163 13.90 12.04 -0.45
CA TRP A 163 14.10 11.01 0.59
C TRP A 163 15.32 10.14 0.33
N ILE A 164 15.72 10.00 -0.93
CA ILE A 164 16.97 9.36 -1.31
C ILE A 164 17.76 10.25 -2.27
N LYS A 165 19.07 10.07 -2.32
CA LYS A 165 19.92 10.75 -3.30
C LYS A 165 19.76 10.09 -4.67
N PRO A 166 19.91 10.84 -5.77
CA PRO A 166 20.00 10.25 -7.10
C PRO A 166 21.09 9.16 -7.14
N ALA A 167 20.84 8.08 -7.87
CA ALA A 167 21.90 7.14 -8.18
C ALA A 167 22.92 7.86 -9.11
N ASN A 168 24.19 7.80 -8.74
CA ASN A 168 25.28 8.32 -9.58
C ASN A 168 25.42 7.50 -10.85
#